data_c4e6da5d59a2b9f25d1af1b701a1b6f7
#
_entry.id   c4e6da5d59a2b9f25d1af1b701a1b6f7
#
_cell.length_a   1.000
_cell.length_b   1.000
_cell.length_c   1.000
_cell.angle_alpha   90.00
_cell.angle_beta   90.00
_cell.angle_gamma   90.00
#
_symmetry.space_group_name_H-M   'P 1'
#
loop_
_entity.id
_entity.type
_entity.pdbx_description
1 polymer ?
#
loop_
_entity_poly.entity_id
_entity_poly.type
_entity_poly.pdbx_seq_one_letter_code
_entity_poly.pdbx_strand_id
1 'polypeptide(L)'
;FVIGGTSAEKNLLTVKLASTHFYDNLPTTGNEYGRAFRDIELEKEVLAEAHKIGLGAQFGGKYLAHDVRIIRLPRHGASCPVGLGVSCSADRNIKCKINKDGIWIEKLDSNPGELIPVELRKAGEGDVVKIDLNRPMPEILKELTKYPVATRLSLNGTIIVGRDIAHA
;
A
#
# COMPACT_ATOMS: atom_id res chain seq x y z
N PHE A 1 -8.97 -7.30 -5.13
CA PHE A 1 -10.33 -7.73 -5.50
C PHE A 1 -10.36 -9.21 -5.79
N VAL A 2 -11.46 -9.87 -5.47
CA VAL A 2 -11.70 -11.26 -5.88
C VAL A 2 -13.10 -11.36 -6.45
N ILE A 3 -13.21 -11.88 -7.66
CA ILE A 3 -14.47 -12.02 -8.39
C ILE A 3 -14.75 -13.51 -8.56
N GLY A 4 -15.87 -13.99 -7.99
CA GLY A 4 -16.24 -15.40 -8.00
C GLY A 4 -15.86 -16.14 -6.73
N GLY A 5 -15.82 -17.43 -6.82
CA GLY A 5 -15.66 -18.36 -5.70
C GLY A 5 -16.93 -19.16 -5.41
N THR A 6 -16.75 -20.30 -4.76
CA THR A 6 -17.85 -21.22 -4.43
C THR A 6 -18.61 -20.83 -3.16
N SER A 7 -18.07 -19.91 -2.37
CA SER A 7 -18.70 -19.36 -1.17
C SER A 7 -18.11 -18.00 -0.82
N ALA A 8 -18.80 -17.23 0.01
CA ALA A 8 -18.30 -15.97 0.56
C ALA A 8 -17.02 -16.18 1.38
N GLU A 9 -16.93 -17.26 2.13
CA GLU A 9 -15.72 -17.62 2.90
C GLU A 9 -14.51 -17.83 2.00
N LYS A 10 -14.65 -18.61 0.93
CA LYS A 10 -13.57 -18.85 -0.03
C LYS A 10 -13.14 -17.58 -0.76
N ASN A 11 -14.10 -16.73 -1.10
CA ASN A 11 -13.80 -15.42 -1.65
C ASN A 11 -12.98 -14.56 -0.69
N LEU A 12 -13.40 -14.45 0.57
CA LEU A 12 -12.69 -13.67 1.60
C LEU A 12 -11.28 -14.20 1.86
N LEU A 13 -11.10 -15.51 1.97
CA LEU A 13 -9.78 -16.13 2.11
C LEU A 13 -8.89 -15.77 0.91
N THR A 14 -9.44 -15.84 -0.30
CA THR A 14 -8.69 -15.46 -1.52
C THR A 14 -8.30 -13.98 -1.52
N VAL A 15 -9.16 -13.08 -1.04
CA VAL A 15 -8.83 -11.66 -0.84
C VAL A 15 -7.60 -11.52 0.06
N LYS A 16 -7.58 -12.23 1.19
CA LYS A 16 -6.43 -12.18 2.11
C LYS A 16 -5.16 -12.70 1.45
N LEU A 17 -5.22 -13.81 0.74
CA LEU A 17 -4.07 -14.41 0.08
C LEU A 17 -3.59 -13.55 -1.11
N ALA A 18 -4.49 -12.90 -1.84
CA ALA A 18 -4.13 -11.93 -2.87
C ALA A 18 -3.36 -10.73 -2.29
N SER A 19 -3.81 -10.21 -1.12
CA SER A 19 -3.14 -9.09 -0.44
C SER A 19 -1.73 -9.41 0.05
N THR A 20 -1.37 -10.68 0.16
CA THR A 20 -0.03 -11.15 0.56
C THR A 20 0.83 -11.57 -0.63
N HIS A 21 0.41 -11.26 -1.84
CA HIS A 21 1.08 -11.68 -3.08
C HIS A 21 1.20 -13.21 -3.27
N PHE A 22 0.42 -13.99 -2.53
CA PHE A 22 0.47 -15.45 -2.60
C PHE A 22 0.05 -15.97 -3.98
N TYR A 23 -0.82 -15.24 -4.67
CA TYR A 23 -1.35 -15.60 -5.98
C TYR A 23 -0.67 -14.92 -7.18
N ASP A 24 0.49 -14.31 -6.99
CA ASP A 24 1.18 -13.61 -8.08
C ASP A 24 1.62 -14.53 -9.22
N ASN A 25 1.80 -15.81 -8.94
CA ASN A 25 2.17 -16.84 -9.91
C ASN A 25 0.98 -17.56 -10.57
N LEU A 26 -0.26 -17.12 -10.33
CA LEU A 26 -1.39 -17.68 -11.06
C LEU A 26 -1.29 -17.38 -12.56
N PRO A 27 -1.91 -18.24 -13.41
CA PRO A 27 -2.11 -17.90 -14.81
C PRO A 27 -2.79 -16.56 -15.00
N THR A 28 -2.50 -15.86 -16.08
CA THR A 28 -3.09 -14.55 -16.38
C THR A 28 -4.34 -14.63 -17.26
N THR A 29 -4.74 -15.84 -17.63
CA THR A 29 -5.94 -16.09 -18.43
C THR A 29 -6.71 -17.28 -17.86
N GLY A 30 -8.03 -17.24 -17.98
CA GLY A 30 -8.90 -18.38 -17.72
C GLY A 30 -8.78 -19.46 -18.79
N ASN A 31 -9.64 -20.47 -18.69
CA ASN A 31 -9.85 -21.48 -19.72
C ASN A 31 -11.32 -21.94 -19.71
N GLU A 32 -11.68 -22.82 -20.65
CA GLU A 32 -13.03 -23.37 -20.78
C GLU A 32 -13.51 -24.16 -19.56
N TYR A 33 -12.60 -24.67 -18.73
CA TYR A 33 -12.90 -25.43 -17.51
C TYR A 33 -13.04 -24.55 -16.25
N GLY A 34 -13.01 -23.23 -16.40
CA GLY A 34 -13.16 -22.31 -15.26
C GLY A 34 -11.90 -22.19 -14.39
N ARG A 35 -10.71 -22.27 -15.00
CA ARG A 35 -9.46 -22.08 -14.24
C ARG A 35 -9.41 -20.71 -13.59
N ALA A 36 -9.06 -20.66 -12.30
CA ALA A 36 -8.73 -19.42 -11.62
C ALA A 36 -7.53 -18.72 -12.28
N PHE A 37 -7.57 -17.39 -12.35
CA PHE A 37 -6.50 -16.60 -12.94
C PHE A 37 -6.40 -15.21 -12.31
N ARG A 38 -5.26 -14.58 -12.50
CA ARG A 38 -4.98 -13.21 -12.15
C ARG A 38 -5.30 -12.30 -13.34
N ASP A 39 -6.21 -11.37 -13.18
CA ASP A 39 -6.66 -10.46 -14.25
C ASP A 39 -5.80 -9.19 -14.29
N ILE A 40 -4.63 -9.30 -14.92
CA ILE A 40 -3.64 -8.22 -14.98
C ILE A 40 -4.16 -7.00 -15.74
N GLU A 41 -5.01 -7.17 -16.73
CA GLU A 41 -5.54 -6.03 -17.49
C GLU A 41 -6.49 -5.20 -16.62
N LEU A 42 -7.37 -5.85 -15.88
CA LEU A 42 -8.25 -5.16 -14.94
C LEU A 42 -7.47 -4.57 -13.75
N GLU A 43 -6.38 -5.20 -13.29
CA GLU A 43 -5.48 -4.60 -12.28
C GLU A 43 -4.93 -3.24 -12.73
N LYS A 44 -4.45 -3.16 -13.98
CA LYS A 44 -3.92 -1.92 -14.56
C LYS A 44 -5.01 -0.85 -14.69
N GLU A 45 -6.20 -1.24 -15.16
CA GLU A 45 -7.33 -0.33 -15.30
C GLU A 45 -7.74 0.26 -13.95
N VAL A 46 -7.96 -0.60 -12.95
CA VAL A 46 -8.35 -0.15 -11.60
C VAL A 46 -7.28 0.72 -10.96
N LEU A 47 -6.00 0.40 -11.13
CA LEU A 47 -4.92 1.24 -10.61
C LEU A 47 -4.89 2.61 -11.30
N ALA A 48 -5.08 2.65 -12.61
CA ALA A 48 -5.12 3.89 -13.37
C ALA A 48 -6.31 4.78 -12.95
N GLU A 49 -7.49 4.19 -12.74
CA GLU A 49 -8.66 4.93 -12.23
C GLU A 49 -8.43 5.43 -10.80
N ALA A 50 -7.82 4.63 -9.93
CA ALA A 50 -7.46 5.04 -8.58
C ALA A 50 -6.51 6.25 -8.57
N HIS A 51 -5.57 6.32 -9.51
CA HIS A 51 -4.66 7.47 -9.64
C HIS A 51 -5.35 8.73 -10.15
N LYS A 52 -6.37 8.61 -11.00
CA LYS A 52 -7.14 9.76 -11.52
C LYS A 52 -7.94 10.48 -10.42
N ILE A 53 -8.28 9.81 -9.34
CA ILE A 53 -8.99 10.41 -8.22
C ILE A 53 -8.21 11.60 -7.63
N GLY A 54 -6.87 11.54 -7.65
CA GLY A 54 -6.01 12.62 -7.14
C GLY A 54 -6.03 12.78 -5.61
N LEU A 55 -6.67 11.86 -4.90
CA LEU A 55 -6.70 11.79 -3.45
C LEU A 55 -5.74 10.70 -2.98
N GLY A 56 -4.87 11.03 -2.05
CA GLY A 56 -3.97 10.05 -1.44
C GLY A 56 -4.65 9.23 -0.35
N ALA A 57 -4.14 8.03 -0.13
CA ALA A 57 -4.55 7.20 1.01
C ALA A 57 -4.13 7.80 2.36
N GLN A 58 -3.21 8.75 2.35
CA GLN A 58 -2.75 9.49 3.52
C GLN A 58 -2.83 11.00 3.27
N PHE A 59 -2.88 11.78 4.33
CA PHE A 59 -2.97 13.23 4.27
C PHE A 59 -1.83 13.83 3.42
N GLY A 60 -2.18 14.72 2.50
CA GLY A 60 -1.25 15.37 1.59
C GLY A 60 -0.73 14.50 0.44
N GLY A 61 -1.08 13.22 0.40
CA GLY A 61 -0.76 12.34 -0.72
C GLY A 61 -1.71 12.50 -1.90
N LYS A 62 -1.30 12.03 -3.06
CA LYS A 62 -2.11 12.03 -4.29
C LYS A 62 -2.33 10.64 -4.89
N TYR A 63 -1.72 9.62 -4.32
CA TYR A 63 -1.87 8.24 -4.77
C TYR A 63 -2.74 7.46 -3.79
N LEU A 64 -3.92 7.02 -4.25
CA LEU A 64 -4.85 6.24 -3.44
C LEU A 64 -4.34 4.80 -3.21
N ALA A 65 -3.76 4.21 -4.23
CA ALA A 65 -3.21 2.86 -4.19
C ALA A 65 -1.86 2.81 -4.91
N HIS A 66 -0.96 1.95 -4.45
CA HIS A 66 0.32 1.67 -5.09
C HIS A 66 0.27 0.41 -5.93
N ASP A 67 -0.64 -0.49 -5.59
CA ASP A 67 -0.76 -1.79 -6.21
C ASP A 67 -2.19 -2.33 -6.11
N VAL A 68 -2.57 -3.16 -7.08
CA VAL A 68 -3.87 -3.82 -7.15
C VAL A 68 -3.66 -5.28 -7.50
N ARG A 69 -4.42 -6.17 -6.86
CA ARG A 69 -4.51 -7.58 -7.21
C ARG A 69 -5.95 -7.95 -7.50
N ILE A 70 -6.18 -8.57 -8.65
CA ILE A 70 -7.51 -9.04 -9.06
C ILE A 70 -7.45 -10.51 -9.43
N ILE A 71 -8.12 -11.33 -8.63
CA ILE A 71 -8.21 -12.76 -8.84
C ILE A 71 -9.62 -13.11 -9.30
N ARG A 72 -9.72 -13.81 -10.42
CA ARG A 72 -10.97 -14.39 -10.89
C ARG A 72 -11.02 -15.86 -10.53
N LEU A 73 -12.08 -16.24 -9.83
CA LEU A 73 -12.35 -17.62 -9.43
C LEU A 73 -13.52 -18.18 -10.22
N PRO A 74 -13.55 -19.50 -10.45
CA PRO A 74 -14.76 -20.16 -10.93
C PRO A 74 -15.90 -19.94 -9.93
N ARG A 75 -17.11 -19.86 -10.42
CA ARG A 75 -18.30 -19.58 -9.61
C ARG A 75 -19.44 -20.54 -9.93
N HIS A 76 -20.35 -20.67 -9.01
CA HIS A 76 -21.64 -21.29 -9.27
C HIS A 76 -22.50 -20.40 -10.19
N GLY A 77 -23.31 -20.98 -11.08
CA GLY A 77 -24.11 -20.23 -12.03
C GLY A 77 -25.10 -19.24 -11.39
N ALA A 78 -25.61 -19.56 -10.20
CA ALA A 78 -26.55 -18.73 -9.46
C ALA A 78 -25.94 -17.73 -8.50
N SER A 79 -24.60 -17.66 -8.37
CA SER A 79 -23.95 -16.75 -7.43
C SER A 79 -22.63 -16.21 -7.97
N CYS A 80 -22.33 -14.97 -7.61
CA CYS A 80 -21.04 -14.35 -7.91
C CYS A 80 -20.58 -13.54 -6.71
N PRO A 81 -19.93 -14.17 -5.72
CA PRO A 81 -19.31 -13.43 -4.63
C PRO A 81 -18.27 -12.46 -5.19
N VAL A 82 -18.23 -11.25 -4.64
CA VAL A 82 -17.19 -10.27 -4.94
C VAL A 82 -16.62 -9.78 -3.63
N GLY A 83 -15.30 -9.86 -3.49
CA GLY A 83 -14.58 -9.42 -2.32
C GLY A 83 -13.65 -8.27 -2.63
N LEU A 84 -13.59 -7.31 -1.71
CA LEU A 84 -12.65 -6.21 -1.71
C LEU A 84 -11.88 -6.23 -0.39
N GLY A 85 -10.57 -6.18 -0.46
CA GLY A 85 -9.72 -5.95 0.69
C GLY A 85 -8.78 -4.78 0.41
N VAL A 86 -8.52 -4.00 1.44
CA VAL A 86 -7.51 -2.93 1.39
C VAL A 86 -6.48 -3.21 2.46
N SER A 87 -5.21 -3.18 2.09
CA SER A 87 -4.09 -3.36 3.02
C SER A 87 -3.17 -2.15 2.99
N CYS A 88 -2.43 -1.96 4.08
CA CYS A 88 -1.41 -0.91 4.15
C CYS A 88 -0.28 -1.18 3.17
N SER A 89 0.34 -0.12 2.63
CA SER A 89 1.57 -0.22 1.83
C SER A 89 2.77 -0.75 2.63
N ALA A 90 2.70 -0.67 3.98
CA ALA A 90 3.67 -1.36 4.84
C ALA A 90 3.42 -2.86 4.77
N ASP A 91 4.14 -3.55 3.91
CA ASP A 91 4.07 -5.00 3.78
C ASP A 91 4.61 -5.66 5.06
N ARG A 92 3.71 -6.34 5.79
CA ARG A 92 4.02 -7.03 7.05
C ARG A 92 3.81 -8.53 6.94
N ASN A 93 3.87 -9.06 5.73
CA ASN A 93 3.74 -10.47 5.48
C ASN A 93 5.12 -11.09 5.32
N ILE A 94 5.20 -12.38 5.63
CA ILE A 94 6.34 -13.22 5.28
C ILE A 94 5.81 -14.55 4.78
N LYS A 95 6.37 -15.04 3.70
CA LYS A 95 6.02 -16.37 3.18
C LYS A 95 6.93 -17.40 3.82
N CYS A 96 6.36 -18.49 4.25
CA CYS A 96 7.14 -19.63 4.73
C CYS A 96 6.63 -20.94 4.10
N LYS A 97 7.53 -21.92 4.03
CA LYS A 97 7.21 -23.29 3.63
C LYS A 97 7.64 -24.20 4.76
N ILE A 98 6.72 -25.01 5.24
CA ILE A 98 6.97 -26.00 6.28
C ILE A 98 6.64 -27.38 5.71
N ASN A 99 7.57 -28.30 5.79
CA ASN A 99 7.38 -29.71 5.43
C ASN A 99 8.24 -30.62 6.32
N LYS A 100 8.25 -31.92 6.04
CA LYS A 100 9.04 -32.94 6.79
C LYS A 100 10.55 -32.67 6.76
N ASP A 101 11.06 -31.91 5.77
CA ASP A 101 12.49 -31.68 5.58
C ASP A 101 12.97 -30.40 6.27
N GLY A 102 12.03 -29.51 6.74
CA GLY A 102 12.36 -28.32 7.49
C GLY A 102 11.39 -27.15 7.34
N ILE A 103 11.87 -25.98 7.76
CA ILE A 103 11.17 -24.70 7.71
C ILE A 103 12.01 -23.75 6.86
N TRP A 104 11.40 -23.20 5.83
CA TRP A 104 12.00 -22.19 4.97
C TRP A 104 11.19 -20.90 5.07
N ILE A 105 11.88 -19.80 5.24
CA ILE A 105 11.31 -18.46 5.32
C ILE A 105 11.80 -17.66 4.13
N GLU A 106 10.93 -16.86 3.52
CA GLU A 106 11.26 -15.91 2.47
C GLU A 106 12.41 -15.01 2.91
N LYS A 107 13.42 -14.85 2.05
CA LYS A 107 14.54 -13.97 2.33
C LYS A 107 14.06 -12.52 2.33
N LEU A 108 14.25 -11.83 3.44
CA LEU A 108 14.04 -10.39 3.53
C LEU A 108 15.27 -9.65 3.02
N ASP A 109 15.03 -8.51 2.38
CA ASP A 109 16.12 -7.62 2.02
C ASP A 109 16.73 -7.00 3.28
N SER A 110 18.04 -7.19 3.47
CA SER A 110 18.77 -6.67 4.63
C SER A 110 19.16 -5.19 4.46
N ASN A 111 19.12 -4.67 3.24
CA ASN A 111 19.48 -3.28 2.95
C ASN A 111 18.45 -2.60 2.01
N PRO A 112 17.20 -2.42 2.42
CA PRO A 112 16.16 -1.85 1.57
C PRO A 112 16.46 -0.41 1.12
N GLY A 113 17.37 0.28 1.80
CA GLY A 113 17.81 1.62 1.39
C GLY A 113 18.48 1.66 0.00
N GLU A 114 19.03 0.54 -0.47
CA GLU A 114 19.63 0.46 -1.81
C GLU A 114 18.58 0.51 -2.93
N LEU A 115 17.33 0.16 -2.63
CA LEU A 115 16.23 0.22 -3.59
C LEU A 115 15.79 1.66 -3.88
N ILE A 116 16.20 2.64 -3.05
CA ILE A 116 15.88 4.04 -3.29
C ILE A 116 16.74 4.55 -4.46
N PRO A 117 16.13 5.06 -5.55
CA PRO A 117 16.87 5.65 -6.66
C PRO A 117 17.88 6.72 -6.19
N VAL A 118 19.04 6.75 -6.82
CA VAL A 118 20.15 7.67 -6.42
C VAL A 118 19.71 9.13 -6.48
N GLU A 119 18.86 9.47 -7.44
CA GLU A 119 18.29 10.80 -7.62
C GLU A 119 17.42 11.22 -6.41
N LEU A 120 16.69 10.28 -5.83
CA LEU A 120 15.87 10.53 -4.63
C LEU A 120 16.70 10.57 -3.34
N ARG A 121 17.86 9.91 -3.30
CA ARG A 121 18.79 10.02 -2.16
C ARG A 121 19.38 11.42 -2.06
N LYS A 122 19.63 12.09 -3.19
CA LYS A 122 20.13 13.45 -3.29
C LYS A 122 19.04 14.52 -3.14
N ALA A 123 17.77 14.16 -3.25
CA ALA A 123 16.64 15.10 -3.08
C ALA A 123 16.55 15.71 -1.66
N GLY A 124 17.49 15.33 -0.76
CA GLY A 124 17.65 15.88 0.58
C GLY A 124 18.50 17.16 0.66
N GLU A 125 19.20 17.58 -0.39
CA GLU A 125 20.20 18.65 -0.37
C GLU A 125 19.68 20.04 -0.81
N GLY A 126 18.35 20.23 -0.94
CA GLY A 126 17.77 21.55 -1.23
C GLY A 126 17.71 22.46 0.00
N ASP A 127 17.45 23.75 -0.23
CA ASP A 127 17.28 24.74 0.82
C ASP A 127 16.20 24.28 1.82
N VAL A 128 16.59 24.23 3.08
CA VAL A 128 15.72 23.82 4.19
C VAL A 128 15.54 25.02 5.11
N VAL A 129 14.29 25.42 5.32
CA VAL A 129 13.97 26.49 6.27
C VAL A 129 14.03 25.95 7.70
N LYS A 130 14.84 26.55 8.53
CA LYS A 130 14.98 26.17 9.94
C LYS A 130 13.94 26.90 10.78
N ILE A 131 13.14 26.15 11.53
CA ILE A 131 12.10 26.67 12.42
C ILE A 131 12.44 26.24 13.87
N ASP A 132 12.56 27.21 14.75
CA ASP A 132 12.69 26.97 16.20
C ASP A 132 11.29 26.87 16.82
N LEU A 133 11.01 25.71 17.41
CA LEU A 133 9.74 25.42 18.09
C LEU A 133 9.77 25.78 19.58
N ASN A 134 10.88 26.28 20.13
CA ASN A 134 10.97 26.72 21.52
C ASN A 134 10.42 28.15 21.73
N ARG A 135 9.48 28.56 20.92
CA ARG A 135 8.79 29.87 20.96
C ARG A 135 7.30 29.70 21.27
N PRO A 136 6.61 30.77 21.66
CA PRO A 136 5.16 30.73 21.81
C PRO A 136 4.45 30.29 20.52
N MET A 137 3.41 29.45 20.64
CA MET A 137 2.70 28.88 19.48
C MET A 137 2.22 29.95 18.47
N PRO A 138 1.68 31.12 18.88
CA PRO A 138 1.28 32.15 17.92
C PRO A 138 2.41 32.64 17.02
N GLU A 139 3.65 32.72 17.54
CA GLU A 139 4.81 33.12 16.76
C GLU A 139 5.24 32.03 15.77
N ILE A 140 5.19 30.76 16.21
CA ILE A 140 5.46 29.61 15.33
C ILE A 140 4.48 29.58 14.18
N LEU A 141 3.17 29.71 14.46
CA LEU A 141 2.13 29.71 13.42
C LEU A 141 2.32 30.89 12.44
N LYS A 142 2.62 32.07 12.95
CA LYS A 142 2.89 33.24 12.12
C LYS A 142 4.12 33.05 11.22
N GLU A 143 5.12 32.33 11.72
CA GLU A 143 6.31 31.99 10.92
C GLU A 143 5.95 30.97 9.82
N LEU A 144 5.26 29.91 10.17
CA LEU A 144 4.87 28.84 9.25
C LEU A 144 3.97 29.33 8.11
N THR A 145 3.10 30.31 8.35
CA THR A 145 2.21 30.88 7.30
C THR A 145 2.96 31.63 6.21
N LYS A 146 4.24 31.93 6.39
CA LYS A 146 5.04 32.60 5.34
C LYS A 146 5.46 31.66 4.21
N TYR A 147 5.38 30.36 4.44
CA TYR A 147 5.91 29.36 3.54
C TYR A 147 4.77 28.63 2.82
N PRO A 148 4.88 28.38 1.50
CA PRO A 148 3.90 27.62 0.76
C PRO A 148 3.90 26.14 1.18
N VAL A 149 2.80 25.44 0.89
CA VAL A 149 2.70 23.98 1.09
C VAL A 149 3.84 23.28 0.35
N ALA A 150 4.35 22.20 0.93
CA ALA A 150 5.51 21.43 0.46
C ALA A 150 6.89 22.11 0.63
N THR A 151 6.98 23.25 1.31
CA THR A 151 8.29 23.79 1.72
C THR A 151 8.97 22.81 2.70
N ARG A 152 10.25 22.54 2.47
CA ARG A 152 11.05 21.70 3.38
C ARG A 152 11.44 22.48 4.62
N LEU A 153 11.05 21.94 5.77
CA LEU A 153 11.32 22.55 7.07
C LEU A 153 12.23 21.66 7.91
N SER A 154 13.17 22.25 8.61
CA SER A 154 13.93 21.63 9.70
C SER A 154 13.40 22.19 11.02
N LEU A 155 12.62 21.38 11.73
CA LEU A 155 12.01 21.74 13.00
C LEU A 155 12.94 21.40 14.16
N ASN A 156 13.23 22.36 15.04
CA ASN A 156 14.04 22.17 16.23
C ASN A 156 13.26 22.54 17.47
N GLY A 157 13.09 21.61 18.40
CA GLY A 157 12.34 21.80 19.64
C GLY A 157 11.56 20.56 20.05
N THR A 158 10.68 20.69 21.02
CA THR A 158 9.82 19.60 21.49
C THR A 158 8.72 19.31 20.48
N ILE A 159 8.64 18.07 20.01
CA ILE A 159 7.62 17.58 19.08
C ILE A 159 6.86 16.45 19.75
N ILE A 160 5.54 16.54 19.77
CA ILE A 160 4.65 15.47 20.23
C ILE A 160 4.16 14.72 18.98
N VAL A 161 4.40 13.42 18.96
CA VAL A 161 3.93 12.53 17.89
C VAL A 161 2.77 11.69 18.44
N GLY A 162 1.61 11.84 17.84
CA GLY A 162 0.41 11.06 18.16
C GLY A 162 -0.16 10.39 16.91
N ARG A 163 -0.78 9.23 17.09
CA ARG A 163 -1.58 8.53 16.09
C ARG A 163 -2.99 8.29 16.62
N ASP A 164 -3.76 7.55 15.89
CA ASP A 164 -5.19 7.30 16.02
C ASP A 164 -5.76 7.41 17.46
N ILE A 165 -5.24 6.64 18.41
CA ILE A 165 -5.70 6.63 19.80
C ILE A 165 -5.36 7.94 20.54
N ALA A 166 -4.32 8.64 20.12
CA ALA A 166 -3.95 9.92 20.75
C ALA A 166 -4.87 11.09 20.35
N HIS A 167 -5.76 10.88 19.38
CA HIS A 167 -6.72 11.85 18.89
C HIS A 167 -8.17 11.51 19.31
N ALA A 168 -8.37 10.40 20.02
CA ALA A 168 -9.69 9.92 20.46
C ALA A 168 -10.22 10.65 21.71
#